data_9ba0a1c07c4b0d51078b3b2ca8862883
#
_entry.id   9ba0a1c07c4b0d51078b3b2ca8862883
#
_cell.length_a   1.000
_cell.length_b   1.000
_cell.length_c   1.000
_cell.angle_alpha   90.00
_cell.angle_beta   90.00
_cell.angle_gamma   90.00
#
_symmetry.space_group_name_H-M   'P 1'
#
loop_
_entity.id
_entity.type
_entity.pdbx_description
1 polymer ?
#
loop_
_entity_poly.entity_id
_entity_poly.type
_entity_poly.pdbx_seq_one_letter_code
_entity_poly.pdbx_strand_id
1 'polypeptide(L)'
;QAFMTFGSKVTVIEMMDRIVPAMDAEVSKNLRLILERKGMTILTETKLEEIIEENGKLRIKVEGKEDILADKALLSIGRVPDLEGIGEVEFELDRGRIKVNEYMETSVPGIYAPGDINGTKMLAHAAFRMGEVAAENALKGNHHVAKLNLTPAAIYTLPEVAAVGLTE
;
A
#
# COMPACT_ATOMS: atom_id res chain seq x y z
N GLN A 1 12.94 -4.06 -8.15
CA GLN A 1 13.80 -5.23 -8.41
C GLN A 1 13.91 -5.53 -9.90
N ALA A 2 12.78 -5.51 -10.65
CA ALA A 2 12.83 -5.73 -12.11
C ALA A 2 13.86 -4.86 -12.83
N PHE A 3 13.91 -3.56 -12.53
CA PHE A 3 14.91 -2.66 -13.14
C PHE A 3 16.35 -3.06 -12.82
N MET A 4 16.65 -3.60 -11.64
CA MET A 4 17.98 -4.15 -11.34
C MET A 4 18.33 -5.33 -12.25
N THR A 5 17.36 -6.21 -12.49
CA THR A 5 17.55 -7.35 -13.40
C THR A 5 17.88 -6.90 -14.83
N PHE A 6 17.39 -5.72 -15.22
CA PHE A 6 17.72 -5.07 -16.49
C PHE A 6 19.01 -4.22 -16.45
N GLY A 7 19.78 -4.30 -15.37
CA GLY A 7 21.07 -3.62 -15.23
C GLY A 7 21.03 -2.21 -14.64
N SER A 8 19.89 -1.72 -14.19
CA SER A 8 19.79 -0.42 -13.52
C SER A 8 20.36 -0.47 -12.10
N LYS A 9 21.06 0.57 -11.67
CA LYS A 9 21.31 0.82 -10.25
C LYS A 9 20.01 1.35 -9.62
N VAL A 10 19.55 0.70 -8.58
CA VAL A 10 18.29 1.07 -7.91
C VAL A 10 18.55 1.49 -6.47
N THR A 11 18.07 2.69 -6.12
CA THR A 11 18.02 3.19 -4.76
C THR A 11 16.57 3.30 -4.34
N VAL A 12 16.21 2.70 -3.21
CA VAL A 12 14.91 2.84 -2.55
C VAL A 12 15.05 3.85 -1.43
N ILE A 13 14.14 4.82 -1.41
CA ILE A 13 14.02 5.82 -0.33
C ILE A 13 12.70 5.53 0.38
N GLU A 14 12.77 5.24 1.67
CA GLU A 14 11.63 4.91 2.51
C GLU A 14 11.66 5.78 3.78
N MET A 15 10.56 6.47 4.06
CA MET A 15 10.44 7.33 5.23
C MET A 15 10.31 6.51 6.54
N MET A 16 9.74 5.32 6.45
CA MET A 16 9.58 4.44 7.60
C MET A 16 10.93 3.81 8.02
N ASP A 17 10.95 3.20 9.20
CA ASP A 17 12.11 2.51 9.77
C ASP A 17 12.50 1.26 8.97
N ARG A 18 11.59 0.75 8.15
CA ARG A 18 11.79 -0.49 7.38
C ARG A 18 11.02 -0.50 6.07
N ILE A 19 11.48 -1.30 5.11
CA ILE A 19 10.72 -1.59 3.89
C ILE A 19 9.56 -2.55 4.22
N VAL A 20 8.53 -2.58 3.38
CA VAL A 20 7.33 -3.43 3.53
C VAL A 20 6.76 -3.42 4.95
N PRO A 21 6.44 -2.24 5.50
CA PRO A 21 6.08 -2.07 6.92
C PRO A 21 4.81 -2.82 7.34
N ALA A 22 4.01 -3.27 6.37
CA ALA A 22 2.82 -4.09 6.62
C ALA A 22 3.13 -5.58 6.92
N MET A 23 4.38 -6.00 6.76
CA MET A 23 4.86 -7.35 7.09
C MET A 23 5.56 -7.36 8.46
N ASP A 24 5.77 -8.55 9.02
CA ASP A 24 6.56 -8.71 10.23
C ASP A 24 7.95 -8.09 10.12
N ALA A 25 8.48 -7.59 11.23
CA ALA A 25 9.78 -6.94 11.27
C ALA A 25 10.91 -7.87 10.80
N GLU A 26 10.83 -9.16 11.14
CA GLU A 26 11.79 -10.17 10.70
C GLU A 26 11.74 -10.38 9.18
N VAL A 27 10.55 -10.45 8.60
CA VAL A 27 10.34 -10.58 7.16
C VAL A 27 10.91 -9.37 6.42
N SER A 28 10.62 -8.16 6.89
CA SER A 28 11.17 -6.92 6.35
C SER A 28 12.70 -6.90 6.39
N LYS A 29 13.29 -7.25 7.54
CA LYS A 29 14.74 -7.31 7.75
C LYS A 29 15.40 -8.30 6.80
N ASN A 30 14.85 -9.51 6.69
CA ASN A 30 15.40 -10.55 5.82
C ASN A 30 15.31 -10.17 4.34
N LEU A 31 14.17 -9.62 3.91
CA LEU A 31 14.00 -9.14 2.54
C LEU A 31 15.00 -8.02 2.22
N ARG A 32 15.17 -7.04 3.13
CA ARG A 32 16.15 -5.97 2.98
C ARG A 32 17.55 -6.53 2.76
N LEU A 33 18.02 -7.41 3.63
CA LEU A 33 19.35 -8.03 3.53
C LEU A 33 19.58 -8.73 2.18
N ILE A 34 18.56 -9.44 1.69
CA ILE A 34 18.64 -10.14 0.40
C ILE A 34 18.72 -9.15 -0.77
N LEU A 35 17.91 -8.10 -0.74
CA LEU A 35 17.89 -7.08 -1.79
C LEU A 35 19.21 -6.28 -1.81
N GLU A 36 19.76 -5.91 -0.65
CA GLU A 36 21.04 -5.22 -0.52
C GLU A 36 22.20 -6.10 -1.04
N ARG A 37 22.22 -7.40 -0.71
CA ARG A 37 23.19 -8.36 -1.26
C ARG A 37 23.11 -8.50 -2.77
N LYS A 38 21.95 -8.26 -3.37
CA LYS A 38 21.74 -8.20 -4.82
C LYS A 38 22.16 -6.86 -5.45
N GLY A 39 22.62 -5.90 -4.64
CA GLY A 39 23.09 -4.59 -5.10
C GLY A 39 22.08 -3.46 -5.05
N MET A 40 20.94 -3.63 -4.39
CA MET A 40 19.99 -2.54 -4.14
C MET A 40 20.50 -1.65 -3.00
N THR A 41 20.45 -0.34 -3.18
CA THR A 41 20.65 0.61 -2.08
C THR A 41 19.30 0.88 -1.43
N ILE A 42 19.18 0.71 -0.11
CA ILE A 42 17.94 0.93 0.62
C ILE A 42 18.20 1.93 1.75
N LEU A 43 17.54 3.08 1.67
CA LEU A 43 17.62 4.16 2.65
C LEU A 43 16.26 4.23 3.37
N THR A 44 16.22 3.68 4.57
CA THR A 44 15.09 3.81 5.50
C THR A 44 15.27 5.06 6.37
N GLU A 45 14.23 5.45 7.11
CA GLU A 45 14.19 6.67 7.94
C GLU A 45 14.66 7.89 7.13
N THR A 46 14.34 7.91 5.85
CA THR A 46 14.82 8.92 4.92
C THR A 46 13.64 9.54 4.19
N LYS A 47 13.39 10.80 4.47
CA LYS A 47 12.30 11.55 3.87
C LYS A 47 12.74 12.16 2.54
N LEU A 48 11.96 11.91 1.50
CA LEU A 48 12.08 12.63 0.23
C LEU A 48 11.54 14.05 0.42
N GLU A 49 12.32 15.06 0.05
CA GLU A 49 11.92 16.47 0.11
C GLU A 49 11.48 16.98 -1.25
N GLU A 50 12.29 16.76 -2.29
CA GLU A 50 12.04 17.32 -3.60
C GLU A 50 12.70 16.49 -4.70
N ILE A 51 12.11 16.48 -5.88
CA ILE A 51 12.70 15.95 -7.12
C ILE A 51 12.77 17.09 -8.13
N ILE A 52 13.98 17.43 -8.57
CA ILE A 52 14.26 18.50 -9.51
C ILE A 52 14.83 17.90 -10.79
N GLU A 53 14.30 18.30 -11.94
CA GLU A 53 14.89 17.94 -13.23
C GLU A 53 15.94 18.99 -13.63
N GLU A 54 17.19 18.55 -13.84
CA GLU A 54 18.31 19.40 -14.24
C GLU A 54 19.11 18.69 -15.34
N ASN A 55 19.24 19.32 -16.51
CA ASN A 55 20.04 18.83 -17.63
C ASN A 55 19.71 17.38 -18.05
N GLY A 56 18.44 16.99 -18.02
CA GLY A 56 17.98 15.66 -18.39
C GLY A 56 18.25 14.57 -17.33
N LYS A 57 18.67 14.94 -16.14
CA LYS A 57 18.83 14.11 -14.94
C LYS A 57 17.89 14.57 -13.85
N LEU A 58 17.67 13.70 -12.89
CA LEU A 58 16.90 14.03 -11.69
C LEU A 58 17.85 14.19 -10.51
N ARG A 59 17.72 15.33 -9.83
CA ARG A 59 18.32 15.56 -8.53
C ARG A 59 17.25 15.31 -7.47
N ILE A 60 17.49 14.37 -6.59
CA ILE A 60 16.56 13.91 -5.56
C ILE A 60 17.11 14.38 -4.22
N LYS A 61 16.43 15.36 -3.61
CA LYS A 61 16.78 15.88 -2.28
C LYS A 61 16.16 15.00 -1.21
N VAL A 62 16.95 14.62 -0.24
CA VAL A 62 16.56 13.80 0.89
C VAL A 62 16.99 14.44 2.20
N GLU A 63 16.15 14.38 3.21
CA GLU A 63 16.38 15.01 4.49
C GLU A 63 17.68 14.50 5.14
N GLY A 64 18.58 15.45 5.48
CA GLY A 64 19.81 15.16 6.23
C GLY A 64 20.86 14.36 5.50
N LYS A 65 20.78 14.21 4.18
CA LYS A 65 21.76 13.46 3.36
C LYS A 65 22.13 14.24 2.10
N GLU A 66 23.17 13.76 1.41
CA GLU A 66 23.55 14.30 0.09
C GLU A 66 22.47 13.99 -0.95
N ASP A 67 22.35 14.89 -1.92
CA ASP A 67 21.44 14.72 -3.06
C ASP A 67 21.78 13.46 -3.86
N ILE A 68 20.75 12.75 -4.33
CA ILE A 68 20.93 11.56 -5.15
C ILE A 68 20.65 11.95 -6.60
N LEU A 69 21.59 11.66 -7.51
CA LEU A 69 21.40 11.85 -8.94
C LEU A 69 20.88 10.56 -9.57
N ALA A 70 19.82 10.68 -10.37
CA ALA A 70 19.18 9.55 -11.04
C ALA A 70 18.75 9.91 -12.47
N ASP A 71 18.60 8.90 -13.31
CA ASP A 71 18.04 9.05 -14.67
C ASP A 71 16.50 9.03 -14.64
N LYS A 72 15.91 8.29 -13.70
CA LYS A 72 14.47 8.14 -13.53
C LYS A 72 14.12 8.02 -12.05
N ALA A 73 12.93 8.46 -11.69
CA ALA A 73 12.33 8.22 -10.38
C ALA A 73 10.94 7.57 -10.56
N LEU A 74 10.67 6.57 -9.72
CA LEU A 74 9.37 5.95 -9.60
C LEU A 74 8.77 6.34 -8.25
N LEU A 75 7.67 7.08 -8.29
CA LEU A 75 6.90 7.40 -7.09
C LEU A 75 5.94 6.25 -6.78
N SER A 76 6.16 5.60 -5.64
CA SER A 76 5.34 4.49 -5.15
C SER A 76 5.03 4.68 -3.65
N ILE A 77 4.55 5.88 -3.32
CA ILE A 77 4.36 6.37 -1.94
C ILE A 77 3.00 6.02 -1.32
N GLY A 78 2.24 5.15 -1.97
CA GLY A 78 0.96 4.67 -1.50
C GLY A 78 -0.18 4.97 -2.46
N ARG A 79 -1.37 4.58 -2.05
CA ARG A 79 -2.63 4.76 -2.77
C ARG A 79 -3.67 5.33 -1.82
N VAL A 80 -4.52 6.17 -2.36
CA VAL A 80 -5.70 6.70 -1.68
C VAL A 80 -6.94 6.34 -2.50
N PRO A 81 -8.10 6.13 -1.88
CA PRO A 81 -9.35 6.00 -2.61
C PRO A 81 -9.63 7.26 -3.42
N ASP A 82 -10.16 7.07 -4.61
CA ASP A 82 -10.75 8.14 -5.39
C ASP A 82 -12.25 8.18 -5.09
N LEU A 83 -12.71 9.32 -4.58
CA LEU A 83 -14.12 9.55 -4.24
C LEU A 83 -14.81 10.45 -5.27
N GLU A 84 -14.13 10.79 -6.37
CA GLU A 84 -14.73 11.58 -7.43
C GLU A 84 -15.87 10.78 -8.11
N GLY A 85 -17.01 11.43 -8.30
CA GLY A 85 -18.15 10.81 -8.99
C GLY A 85 -19.06 9.92 -8.15
N ILE A 86 -18.85 9.81 -6.82
CA ILE A 86 -19.76 9.04 -5.95
C ILE A 86 -21.09 9.77 -5.67
N GLY A 87 -21.31 10.95 -6.27
CA GLY A 87 -22.54 11.74 -6.11
C GLY A 87 -22.52 12.67 -4.90
N GLU A 88 -23.73 13.14 -4.52
CA GLU A 88 -23.91 14.11 -3.43
C GLU A 88 -24.14 13.45 -2.05
N VAL A 89 -23.93 12.15 -1.95
CA VAL A 89 -24.13 11.42 -0.67
C VAL A 89 -22.98 11.73 0.27
N GLU A 90 -23.30 12.26 1.43
CA GLU A 90 -22.34 12.53 2.50
C GLU A 90 -22.05 11.26 3.30
N PHE A 91 -20.85 10.75 3.19
CA PHE A 91 -20.36 9.61 3.95
C PHE A 91 -19.48 10.05 5.12
N GLU A 92 -19.51 9.31 6.22
CA GLU A 92 -18.46 9.44 7.24
C GLU A 92 -17.14 8.94 6.65
N LEU A 93 -16.09 9.78 6.75
CA LEU A 93 -14.76 9.46 6.23
C LEU A 93 -13.77 9.24 7.38
N ASP A 94 -12.87 8.27 7.19
CA ASP A 94 -11.65 8.12 7.98
C ASP A 94 -10.44 8.36 7.08
N ARG A 95 -9.73 9.47 7.29
CA ARG A 95 -8.54 9.86 6.51
C ARG A 95 -8.77 9.85 4.99
N GLY A 96 -9.92 10.36 4.54
CA GLY A 96 -10.30 10.41 3.12
C GLY A 96 -10.80 9.08 2.53
N ARG A 97 -11.16 8.12 3.35
CA ARG A 97 -11.71 6.80 2.98
C ARG A 97 -13.13 6.68 3.51
N ILE A 98 -14.02 6.04 2.77
CA ILE A 98 -15.38 5.81 3.25
C ILE A 98 -15.31 4.82 4.42
N LYS A 99 -15.75 5.27 5.59
CA LYS A 99 -15.83 4.43 6.78
C LYS A 99 -16.93 3.41 6.65
N VAL A 100 -16.62 2.16 6.94
CA VAL A 100 -17.58 1.04 6.93
C VAL A 100 -17.52 0.29 8.25
N ASN A 101 -18.62 -0.37 8.59
CA ASN A 101 -18.66 -1.33 9.69
C ASN A 101 -18.16 -2.72 9.24
N GLU A 102 -18.23 -3.71 10.12
CA GLU A 102 -17.78 -5.09 9.84
C GLU A 102 -18.60 -5.81 8.76
N TYR A 103 -19.77 -5.27 8.40
CA TYR A 103 -20.67 -5.75 7.37
C TYR A 103 -20.46 -5.07 6.01
N MET A 104 -19.46 -4.19 5.90
CA MET A 104 -19.17 -3.33 4.76
C MET A 104 -20.21 -2.22 4.52
N GLU A 105 -21.13 -1.97 5.45
CA GLU A 105 -22.10 -0.90 5.37
C GLU A 105 -21.48 0.44 5.82
N THR A 106 -21.82 1.50 5.10
CA THR A 106 -21.37 2.88 5.37
C THR A 106 -22.16 3.53 6.51
N SER A 107 -21.88 4.81 6.78
CA SER A 107 -22.70 5.64 7.70
C SER A 107 -24.12 5.89 7.17
N VAL A 108 -24.39 5.64 5.90
CA VAL A 108 -25.69 5.78 5.26
C VAL A 108 -26.35 4.40 5.16
N PRO A 109 -27.48 4.16 5.88
CA PRO A 109 -28.13 2.86 5.90
C PRO A 109 -28.48 2.32 4.51
N GLY A 110 -28.19 1.04 4.26
CA GLY A 110 -28.45 0.38 3.00
C GLY A 110 -27.42 0.67 1.90
N ILE A 111 -26.39 1.49 2.17
CA ILE A 111 -25.27 1.73 1.24
C ILE A 111 -24.03 1.04 1.75
N TYR A 112 -23.41 0.24 0.91
CA TYR A 112 -22.21 -0.56 1.19
C TYR A 112 -21.05 -0.08 0.35
N ALA A 113 -19.84 -0.07 0.92
CA ALA A 113 -18.63 0.37 0.25
C ALA A 113 -17.51 -0.69 0.34
N PRO A 114 -17.60 -1.79 -0.43
CA PRO A 114 -16.56 -2.80 -0.49
C PRO A 114 -15.36 -2.38 -1.34
N GLY A 115 -14.16 -2.95 -1.05
CA GLY A 115 -12.96 -2.77 -1.85
C GLY A 115 -12.12 -1.56 -1.45
N ASP A 116 -11.31 -1.08 -2.39
CA ASP A 116 -10.29 -0.06 -2.13
C ASP A 116 -10.87 1.27 -1.65
N ILE A 117 -12.13 1.54 -1.94
CA ILE A 117 -12.82 2.79 -1.56
C ILE A 117 -12.91 2.98 -0.04
N ASN A 118 -12.99 1.89 0.74
CA ASN A 118 -12.99 1.94 2.20
C ASN A 118 -11.57 1.92 2.79
N GLY A 119 -10.54 1.61 1.97
CA GLY A 119 -9.13 1.62 2.35
C GLY A 119 -8.73 0.62 3.43
N THR A 120 -9.59 -0.30 3.83
CA THR A 120 -9.31 -1.26 4.91
C THR A 120 -8.26 -2.29 4.47
N LYS A 121 -8.40 -2.87 3.27
CA LYS A 121 -7.45 -3.83 2.70
C LYS A 121 -7.47 -3.69 1.18
N MET A 122 -6.57 -2.89 0.63
CA MET A 122 -6.51 -2.58 -0.81
C MET A 122 -5.81 -3.68 -1.61
N LEU A 123 -6.47 -4.84 -1.69
CA LEU A 123 -6.03 -6.02 -2.42
C LEU A 123 -7.21 -6.59 -3.22
N ALA A 124 -7.00 -6.99 -4.46
CA ALA A 124 -8.05 -7.45 -5.37
C ALA A 124 -8.91 -8.58 -4.76
N HIS A 125 -8.26 -9.61 -4.21
CA HIS A 125 -8.99 -10.74 -3.59
C HIS A 125 -9.70 -10.35 -2.28
N ALA A 126 -9.19 -9.33 -1.55
CA ALA A 126 -9.91 -8.75 -0.43
C ALA A 126 -11.17 -8.01 -0.89
N ALA A 127 -11.06 -7.23 -1.98
CA ALA A 127 -12.19 -6.52 -2.58
C ALA A 127 -13.28 -7.48 -3.05
N PHE A 128 -12.92 -8.61 -3.67
CA PHE A 128 -13.88 -9.67 -4.02
C PHE A 128 -14.62 -10.18 -2.78
N ARG A 129 -13.88 -10.51 -1.72
CA ARG A 129 -14.50 -10.99 -0.47
C ARG A 129 -15.39 -9.93 0.19
N MET A 130 -14.96 -8.68 0.21
CA MET A 130 -15.79 -7.57 0.71
C MET A 130 -17.08 -7.42 -0.12
N GLY A 131 -16.99 -7.55 -1.46
CA GLY A 131 -18.14 -7.48 -2.36
C GLY A 131 -19.16 -8.58 -2.11
N GLU A 132 -18.71 -9.83 -1.92
CA GLU A 132 -19.59 -10.95 -1.54
C GLU A 132 -20.32 -10.66 -0.23
N VAL A 133 -19.58 -10.22 0.79
CA VAL A 133 -20.14 -9.89 2.11
C VAL A 133 -21.15 -8.74 2.01
N ALA A 134 -20.80 -7.67 1.29
CA ALA A 134 -21.68 -6.53 1.09
C ALA A 134 -22.98 -6.92 0.39
N ALA A 135 -22.89 -7.71 -0.70
CA ALA A 135 -24.05 -8.16 -1.46
C ALA A 135 -24.97 -9.06 -0.61
N GLU A 136 -24.40 -9.97 0.15
CA GLU A 136 -25.19 -10.85 1.03
C GLU A 136 -25.90 -10.05 2.13
N ASN A 137 -25.20 -9.10 2.77
CA ASN A 137 -25.79 -8.24 3.81
C ASN A 137 -26.85 -7.30 3.25
N ALA A 138 -26.66 -6.76 2.05
CA ALA A 138 -27.66 -5.93 1.39
C ALA A 138 -28.97 -6.68 1.12
N LEU A 139 -28.91 -7.99 0.82
CA LEU A 139 -30.07 -8.81 0.51
C LEU A 139 -30.77 -9.40 1.74
N LYS A 140 -30.01 -9.74 2.78
CA LYS A 140 -30.49 -10.53 3.92
C LYS A 140 -30.43 -9.79 5.26
N GLY A 141 -29.94 -8.55 5.26
CA GLY A 141 -29.61 -7.81 6.47
C GLY A 141 -28.20 -8.15 6.99
N ASN A 142 -27.66 -7.29 7.84
CA ASN A 142 -26.30 -7.37 8.34
C ASN A 142 -26.10 -8.58 9.28
N HIS A 143 -25.53 -9.66 8.78
CA HIS A 143 -25.27 -10.91 9.52
C HIS A 143 -23.95 -11.57 9.15
N HIS A 144 -23.33 -11.19 8.02
CA HIS A 144 -22.08 -11.77 7.54
C HIS A 144 -20.91 -10.79 7.70
N VAL A 145 -19.92 -11.16 8.48
CA VAL A 145 -18.73 -10.32 8.77
C VAL A 145 -17.60 -10.61 7.80
N ALA A 146 -16.96 -9.55 7.28
CA ALA A 146 -15.76 -9.67 6.47
C ALA A 146 -14.53 -9.88 7.37
N LYS A 147 -14.06 -11.12 7.48
CA LYS A 147 -12.86 -11.48 8.27
C LYS A 147 -11.57 -11.12 7.51
N LEU A 148 -11.29 -9.84 7.34
CA LEU A 148 -10.16 -9.35 6.52
C LEU A 148 -8.78 -9.65 7.10
N ASN A 149 -8.67 -9.96 8.39
CA ASN A 149 -7.44 -10.44 9.01
C ASN A 149 -7.00 -11.81 8.48
N LEU A 150 -7.89 -12.59 7.89
CA LEU A 150 -7.59 -13.86 7.25
C LEU A 150 -7.25 -13.74 5.76
N THR A 151 -7.19 -12.51 5.23
CA THR A 151 -6.84 -12.26 3.83
C THR A 151 -5.32 -12.27 3.67
N PRO A 152 -4.73 -13.17 2.88
CA PRO A 152 -3.29 -13.20 2.65
C PRO A 152 -2.84 -11.95 1.89
N ALA A 153 -1.61 -11.53 2.16
CA ALA A 153 -0.92 -10.50 1.40
C ALA A 153 0.39 -11.06 0.86
N ALA A 154 0.73 -10.73 -0.39
CA ALA A 154 1.96 -11.18 -1.02
C ALA A 154 2.68 -10.02 -1.71
N ILE A 155 4.01 -10.08 -1.69
CA ILE A 155 4.91 -9.18 -2.37
C ILE A 155 5.78 -10.01 -3.31
N TYR A 156 5.64 -9.79 -4.61
CA TYR A 156 6.24 -10.59 -5.69
C TYR A 156 7.68 -10.17 -5.98
N THR A 157 8.48 -10.10 -4.93
CA THR A 157 9.94 -9.96 -5.03
C THR A 157 10.59 -11.33 -5.28
N LEU A 158 11.92 -11.36 -5.48
CA LEU A 158 12.72 -12.58 -5.51
C LEU A 158 13.75 -12.51 -4.37
N PRO A 159 13.52 -13.28 -3.26
CA PRO A 159 12.40 -14.20 -3.03
C PRO A 159 11.06 -13.48 -2.83
N GLU A 160 9.96 -14.19 -3.07
CA GLU A 160 8.63 -13.72 -2.72
C GLU A 160 8.45 -13.70 -1.20
N VAL A 161 7.58 -12.79 -0.74
CA VAL A 161 7.15 -12.71 0.66
C VAL A 161 5.64 -12.77 0.72
N ALA A 162 5.10 -13.54 1.65
CA ALA A 162 3.67 -13.62 1.89
C ALA A 162 3.39 -13.76 3.38
N ALA A 163 2.26 -13.20 3.80
CA ALA A 163 1.79 -13.32 5.18
C ALA A 163 0.27 -13.37 5.24
N VAL A 164 -0.26 -13.99 6.28
CA VAL A 164 -1.68 -14.01 6.62
C VAL A 164 -1.83 -14.04 8.13
N GLY A 165 -2.81 -13.33 8.65
CA GLY A 165 -3.07 -13.27 10.09
C GLY A 165 -2.50 -12.02 10.73
N LEU A 166 -2.19 -12.11 12.02
CA LEU A 166 -1.63 -11.02 12.81
C LEU A 166 -0.11 -10.99 12.69
N THR A 167 0.47 -9.80 12.78
CA THR A 167 1.91 -9.59 12.95
C THR A 167 2.28 -9.68 14.42
N GLU A 168 3.55 -9.97 14.71
CA GLU A 168 4.09 -9.93 16.07
C GLU A 168 4.18 -8.50 16.64
#